data_14702d5b0665a92277616ef0788f3c9c
#
_entry.id   14702d5b0665a92277616ef0788f3c9c
#
_cell.length_a   1.000
_cell.length_b   1.000
_cell.length_c   1.000
_cell.angle_alpha   90.00
_cell.angle_beta   90.00
_cell.angle_gamma   90.00
#
_symmetry.space_group_name_H-M   'P 1'
#
loop_
_entity.id
_entity.type
_entity.pdbx_description
1 polymer ?
#
loop_
_entity_poly.entity_id
_entity_poly.type
_entity_poly.pdbx_seq_one_letter_code
_entity_poly.pdbx_strand_id
1 'polypeptide(L)'
;QNRKRFILFAIKGGKAELFFEKLDANKATFLKHRGLIAPICVNDAIGDLQRKYGEVQSPDTPRFNNGVYGPINSAYQKYMRHNITGIDIPNSHRFAQSKPKTVEVFERLMVASNQAIRITPKMEMVEGLKKRGVTPLKGNCICPTVTSIPDDFVHYSEPRILTVRECARLQSFSDDYVFQGKYTTGGARRKIEVPRYTQVANAVPPLFAEQVGIVLRGM
;
A
#
# COMPACT_ATOMS: atom_id res chain seq x y z
N GLN A 1 -6.02 5.08 -1.70
CA GLN A 1 -4.99 6.11 -1.79
C GLN A 1 -5.43 7.28 -2.65
N ASN A 2 -4.82 8.43 -2.45
CA ASN A 2 -5.07 9.63 -3.26
C ASN A 2 -3.92 9.79 -4.27
N ARG A 3 -4.11 9.30 -5.52
CA ARG A 3 -3.11 9.37 -6.59
C ARG A 3 -3.76 9.87 -7.88
N LYS A 4 -3.36 11.04 -8.33
CA LYS A 4 -3.77 11.57 -9.65
C LYS A 4 -3.05 10.83 -10.77
N ARG A 5 -3.78 10.43 -11.80
CA ARG A 5 -3.27 9.77 -13.01
C ARG A 5 -3.90 10.41 -14.23
N PHE A 6 -3.12 10.58 -15.28
CA PHE A 6 -3.66 10.83 -16.60
C PHE A 6 -4.02 9.50 -17.25
N ILE A 7 -5.24 9.40 -17.76
CA ILE A 7 -5.74 8.21 -18.49
C ILE A 7 -6.21 8.68 -19.84
N LEU A 8 -5.64 8.09 -20.89
CA LEU A 8 -6.07 8.27 -22.25
C LEU A 8 -6.90 7.05 -22.67
N PHE A 9 -8.09 7.30 -23.19
CA PHE A 9 -8.94 6.28 -23.76
C PHE A 9 -9.28 6.63 -25.21
N ALA A 10 -9.17 5.64 -26.11
CA ALA A 10 -9.55 5.75 -27.50
C ALA A 10 -10.33 4.51 -27.93
N ILE A 11 -11.38 4.69 -28.71
CA ILE A 11 -12.22 3.62 -29.28
C ILE A 11 -12.44 3.84 -30.76
N LYS A 12 -12.24 2.80 -31.56
CA LYS A 12 -12.46 2.87 -32.99
C LYS A 12 -13.97 2.88 -33.33
N GLY A 13 -14.45 3.94 -33.93
CA GLY A 13 -15.85 4.07 -34.36
C GLY A 13 -16.86 4.30 -33.27
N GLY A 14 -16.40 4.60 -32.03
CA GLY A 14 -17.26 4.85 -30.87
C GLY A 14 -17.10 6.25 -30.27
N LYS A 15 -17.87 6.54 -29.22
CA LYS A 15 -17.82 7.77 -28.45
C LYS A 15 -16.97 7.57 -27.18
N ALA A 16 -15.74 8.04 -27.19
CA ALA A 16 -14.80 7.87 -26.07
C ALA A 16 -15.29 8.57 -24.78
N GLU A 17 -16.05 9.64 -24.88
CA GLU A 17 -16.63 10.39 -23.76
C GLU A 17 -17.50 9.49 -22.87
N LEU A 18 -18.30 8.62 -23.49
CA LEU A 18 -19.18 7.69 -22.76
C LEU A 18 -18.42 6.74 -21.82
N PHE A 19 -17.14 6.48 -22.08
CA PHE A 19 -16.34 5.63 -21.21
C PHE A 19 -16.20 6.25 -19.82
N PHE A 20 -15.82 7.52 -19.72
CA PHE A 20 -15.61 8.18 -18.44
C PHE A 20 -16.93 8.39 -17.69
N GLU A 21 -18.03 8.73 -18.39
CA GLU A 21 -19.35 8.83 -17.80
C GLU A 21 -19.80 7.49 -17.18
N LYS A 22 -19.65 6.39 -17.93
CA LYS A 22 -19.97 5.04 -17.44
C LYS A 22 -19.06 4.62 -16.28
N LEU A 23 -17.78 4.99 -16.32
CA LEU A 23 -16.82 4.67 -15.26
C LEU A 23 -17.23 5.33 -13.94
N ASP A 24 -17.59 6.60 -13.96
CA ASP A 24 -18.03 7.34 -12.79
C ASP A 24 -19.37 6.83 -12.28
N ALA A 25 -20.33 6.61 -13.15
CA ALA A 25 -21.64 6.06 -12.79
C ALA A 25 -21.57 4.65 -12.19
N ASN A 26 -20.64 3.81 -12.69
CA ASN A 26 -20.47 2.44 -12.22
C ASN A 26 -19.81 2.37 -10.82
N LYS A 27 -19.05 3.38 -10.39
CA LYS A 27 -18.18 3.33 -9.19
C LYS A 27 -18.91 2.86 -7.92
N ALA A 28 -20.05 3.45 -7.61
CA ALA A 28 -20.79 3.12 -6.38
C ALA A 28 -21.32 1.68 -6.41
N THR A 29 -21.89 1.26 -7.52
CA THR A 29 -22.39 -0.11 -7.74
C THR A 29 -21.27 -1.13 -7.72
N PHE A 30 -20.13 -0.83 -8.35
CA PHE A 30 -18.93 -1.65 -8.35
C PHE A 30 -18.42 -1.94 -6.94
N LEU A 31 -18.32 -0.91 -6.10
CA LEU A 31 -17.89 -1.06 -4.70
C LEU A 31 -18.94 -1.81 -3.86
N LYS A 32 -20.22 -1.48 -4.01
CA LYS A 32 -21.33 -2.13 -3.29
C LYS A 32 -21.37 -3.64 -3.54
N HIS A 33 -21.20 -4.09 -4.79
CA HIS A 33 -21.19 -5.52 -5.13
C HIS A 33 -20.02 -6.28 -4.47
N ARG A 34 -18.96 -5.58 -4.04
CA ARG A 34 -17.82 -6.14 -3.32
C ARG A 34 -17.91 -5.96 -1.80
N GLY A 35 -19.03 -5.43 -1.31
CA GLY A 35 -19.23 -5.10 0.09
C GLY A 35 -18.28 -3.99 0.58
N LEU A 36 -17.80 -3.13 -0.32
CA LEU A 36 -16.86 -2.06 -0.01
C LEU A 36 -17.55 -0.70 0.06
N ILE A 37 -17.12 0.10 1.02
CA ILE A 37 -17.56 1.50 1.19
C ILE A 37 -16.32 2.39 1.16
N ALA A 38 -16.27 3.32 0.22
CA ALA A 38 -15.20 4.32 0.15
C ALA A 38 -15.57 5.56 1.00
N PRO A 39 -14.57 6.26 1.55
CA PRO A 39 -13.13 6.02 1.42
C PRO A 39 -12.64 4.90 2.34
N ILE A 40 -11.58 4.19 1.93
CA ILE A 40 -10.87 3.22 2.75
C ILE A 40 -9.71 3.92 3.45
N CYS A 41 -9.70 3.92 4.78
CA CYS A 41 -8.62 4.47 5.57
C CYS A 41 -7.45 3.49 5.71
N VAL A 42 -6.28 3.98 6.16
CA VAL A 42 -5.08 3.16 6.32
C VAL A 42 -5.34 1.99 7.27
N ASN A 43 -5.98 2.23 8.43
CA ASN A 43 -6.28 1.16 9.38
C ASN A 43 -7.23 0.10 8.80
N ASP A 44 -8.23 0.52 8.02
CA ASP A 44 -9.14 -0.43 7.34
C ASP A 44 -8.39 -1.32 6.32
N ALA A 45 -7.32 -0.78 5.73
CA ALA A 45 -6.56 -1.51 4.73
C ALA A 45 -5.53 -2.48 5.31
N ILE A 46 -4.81 -2.09 6.37
CA ILE A 46 -3.64 -2.80 6.87
C ILE A 46 -3.65 -3.08 8.39
N GLY A 47 -4.77 -2.83 9.07
CA GLY A 47 -4.87 -2.98 10.53
C GLY A 47 -4.71 -4.42 11.03
N ASP A 48 -4.95 -5.42 10.17
CA ASP A 48 -4.74 -6.83 10.44
C ASP A 48 -3.30 -7.32 10.13
N LEU A 49 -2.40 -6.43 9.72
CA LEU A 49 -1.01 -6.73 9.39
C LEU A 49 0.00 -6.17 10.41
N GLN A 50 -0.45 -5.82 11.61
CA GLN A 50 0.43 -5.27 12.63
C GLN A 50 1.34 -6.35 13.25
N ARG A 51 2.56 -5.95 13.61
CA ARG A 51 3.56 -6.80 14.27
C ARG A 51 3.07 -7.43 15.58
N LYS A 52 2.16 -6.74 16.30
CA LYS A 52 1.58 -7.24 17.56
C LYS A 52 0.85 -8.58 17.45
N TYR A 53 0.45 -8.98 16.24
CA TYR A 53 -0.24 -10.26 16.04
C TYR A 53 0.71 -11.46 15.95
N GLY A 54 2.01 -11.20 15.88
CA GLY A 54 3.06 -12.20 15.91
C GLY A 54 4.04 -12.09 14.75
N GLU A 55 5.16 -12.75 14.92
CA GLU A 55 6.24 -12.81 13.95
C GLU A 55 6.69 -14.27 13.75
N VAL A 56 7.05 -14.60 12.52
CA VAL A 56 7.67 -15.87 12.16
C VAL A 56 8.88 -15.60 11.26
N GLN A 57 9.77 -16.58 11.15
CA GLN A 57 10.87 -16.47 10.20
C GLN A 57 10.34 -16.27 8.78
N SER A 58 10.93 -15.33 8.04
CA SER A 58 10.50 -15.03 6.67
C SER A 58 10.76 -16.22 5.74
N PRO A 59 9.74 -16.71 5.01
CA PRO A 59 9.88 -17.88 4.15
C PRO A 59 10.89 -17.69 3.01
N ASP A 60 11.02 -16.48 2.50
CA ASP A 60 11.88 -16.17 1.34
C ASP A 60 13.16 -15.41 1.70
N THR A 61 13.31 -14.98 2.93
CA THR A 61 14.51 -14.27 3.44
C THR A 61 14.77 -14.62 4.91
N PRO A 62 15.36 -15.79 5.21
CA PRO A 62 15.45 -16.35 6.57
C PRO A 62 16.15 -15.49 7.63
N ARG A 63 16.89 -14.46 7.24
CA ARG A 63 17.52 -13.50 8.16
C ARG A 63 16.55 -12.43 8.70
N PHE A 64 15.31 -12.43 8.23
CA PHE A 64 14.28 -11.46 8.59
C PHE A 64 13.07 -12.15 9.18
N ASN A 65 12.23 -11.39 9.88
CA ASN A 65 10.94 -11.84 10.33
C ASN A 65 9.82 -11.31 9.42
N ASN A 66 8.82 -12.14 9.23
CA ASN A 66 7.53 -11.84 8.62
C ASN A 66 6.49 -11.67 9.71
N GLY A 67 5.54 -10.77 9.52
CA GLY A 67 4.33 -10.75 10.34
C GLY A 67 3.34 -11.84 9.95
N VAL A 68 2.47 -12.19 10.87
CA VAL A 68 1.31 -13.04 10.63
C VAL A 68 0.03 -12.21 10.53
N TYR A 69 -1.05 -12.83 10.06
CA TYR A 69 -2.35 -12.16 10.03
C TYR A 69 -2.96 -12.01 11.42
N GLY A 70 -3.49 -10.83 11.69
CA GLY A 70 -4.39 -10.58 12.79
C GLY A 70 -5.86 -10.82 12.41
N PRO A 71 -6.79 -10.51 13.33
CA PRO A 71 -8.23 -10.60 13.08
C PRO A 71 -8.67 -9.61 11.97
N ILE A 72 -9.66 -10.01 11.20
CA ILE A 72 -10.29 -9.13 10.20
C ILE A 72 -11.20 -8.14 10.92
N ASN A 73 -10.92 -6.86 10.77
CA ASN A 73 -11.65 -5.77 11.42
C ASN A 73 -12.34 -4.81 10.43
N SER A 74 -12.23 -5.08 9.12
CA SER A 74 -12.90 -4.27 8.10
C SER A 74 -13.38 -5.12 6.92
N ALA A 75 -14.39 -4.63 6.22
CA ALA A 75 -14.87 -5.25 4.98
C ALA A 75 -13.76 -5.29 3.91
N TYR A 76 -12.88 -4.28 3.89
CA TYR A 76 -11.76 -4.26 2.97
C TYR A 76 -10.74 -5.36 3.25
N GLN A 77 -10.35 -5.59 4.50
CA GLN A 77 -9.46 -6.70 4.88
C GLN A 77 -10.08 -8.05 4.50
N LYS A 78 -11.38 -8.22 4.76
CA LYS A 78 -12.13 -9.42 4.35
C LYS A 78 -12.07 -9.62 2.84
N TYR A 79 -12.28 -8.56 2.06
CA TYR A 79 -12.21 -8.62 0.61
C TYR A 79 -10.78 -8.93 0.11
N MET A 80 -9.74 -8.34 0.69
CA MET A 80 -8.35 -8.60 0.30
C MET A 80 -7.89 -10.04 0.61
N ARG A 81 -8.50 -10.70 1.61
CA ARG A 81 -8.18 -12.07 2.05
C ARG A 81 -9.14 -13.12 1.53
N HIS A 82 -10.07 -12.80 0.62
CA HIS A 82 -11.14 -13.71 0.20
C HIS A 82 -10.64 -15.01 -0.44
N ASN A 83 -9.46 -14.99 -1.07
CA ASN A 83 -8.84 -16.18 -1.68
C ASN A 83 -7.79 -16.84 -0.78
N ILE A 84 -7.63 -16.39 0.47
CA ILE A 84 -6.69 -16.99 1.40
C ILE A 84 -7.39 -18.09 2.18
N THR A 85 -6.91 -19.32 2.00
CA THR A 85 -7.41 -20.51 2.69
C THR A 85 -6.26 -21.15 3.46
N GLY A 86 -6.35 -21.18 4.78
CA GLY A 86 -5.33 -21.82 5.63
C GLY A 86 -4.55 -20.88 6.51
N ILE A 87 -3.46 -21.33 7.06
CA ILE A 87 -2.62 -20.60 8.01
C ILE A 87 -1.61 -19.76 7.29
N ASP A 88 -1.55 -18.43 7.73
CA ASP A 88 -1.22 -17.71 6.68
C ASP A 88 -0.22 -16.68 7.00
N ILE A 89 0.99 -16.92 6.56
CA ILE A 89 2.06 -15.97 6.49
C ILE A 89 1.82 -15.12 5.25
N PRO A 90 1.42 -13.85 5.41
CA PRO A 90 1.16 -13.00 4.26
C PRO A 90 2.41 -12.86 3.38
N ASN A 91 2.29 -13.14 2.08
CA ASN A 91 3.40 -12.98 1.14
C ASN A 91 3.93 -11.56 1.17
N SER A 92 5.26 -11.43 1.18
CA SER A 92 5.95 -10.14 1.15
C SER A 92 5.67 -9.22 2.37
N HIS A 93 5.26 -9.80 3.50
CA HIS A 93 5.05 -9.06 4.75
C HIS A 93 6.28 -9.10 5.68
N ARG A 94 7.46 -8.98 5.11
CA ARG A 94 8.73 -8.98 5.81
C ARG A 94 9.01 -7.63 6.46
N PHE A 95 9.33 -7.63 7.76
CA PHE A 95 9.73 -6.42 8.48
C PHE A 95 11.17 -6.01 8.15
N ALA A 96 11.38 -4.71 7.99
CA ALA A 96 12.72 -4.16 7.88
C ALA A 96 13.42 -4.16 9.24
N GLN A 97 14.72 -4.41 9.23
CA GLN A 97 15.58 -4.29 10.42
C GLN A 97 16.13 -2.87 10.49
N SER A 98 15.46 -2.01 11.27
CA SER A 98 15.89 -0.63 11.49
C SER A 98 16.88 -0.55 12.65
N LYS A 99 17.88 0.32 12.54
CA LYS A 99 18.78 0.63 13.67
C LYS A 99 18.03 1.38 14.77
N PRO A 100 18.43 1.25 16.07
CA PRO A 100 17.74 1.93 17.17
C PRO A 100 17.53 3.43 16.95
N LYS A 101 18.57 4.15 16.54
CA LYS A 101 18.47 5.59 16.20
C LYS A 101 17.44 5.91 15.09
N THR A 102 17.19 4.96 14.18
CA THR A 102 16.17 5.13 13.13
C THR A 102 14.77 4.94 13.71
N VAL A 103 14.61 4.00 14.63
CA VAL A 103 13.35 3.76 15.35
C VAL A 103 12.96 5.00 16.16
N GLU A 104 13.90 5.59 16.91
CA GLU A 104 13.69 6.85 17.66
C GLU A 104 13.23 8.01 16.75
N VAL A 105 13.78 8.12 15.53
CA VAL A 105 13.31 9.12 14.56
C VAL A 105 11.89 8.80 14.09
N PHE A 106 11.55 7.52 13.88
CA PHE A 106 10.20 7.12 13.51
C PHE A 106 9.18 7.43 14.62
N GLU A 107 9.52 7.20 15.88
CA GLU A 107 8.68 7.55 17.04
C GLU A 107 8.39 9.05 17.08
N ARG A 108 9.42 9.88 16.90
CA ARG A 108 9.25 11.34 16.82
C ARG A 108 8.39 11.76 15.61
N LEU A 109 8.56 11.14 14.44
CA LEU A 109 7.74 11.38 13.28
C LEU A 109 6.26 11.06 13.51
N MET A 110 5.97 9.96 14.23
CA MET A 110 4.60 9.53 14.48
C MET A 110 3.81 10.53 15.33
N VAL A 111 4.46 11.28 16.20
CA VAL A 111 3.83 12.29 17.08
C VAL A 111 3.95 13.73 16.54
N ALA A 112 4.81 13.97 15.55
CA ALA A 112 5.10 15.30 15.02
C ALA A 112 3.91 15.97 14.32
N SER A 113 2.91 15.21 13.86
CA SER A 113 1.71 15.74 13.19
C SER A 113 0.52 14.82 13.42
N ASN A 114 -0.67 15.39 13.56
CA ASN A 114 -1.94 14.66 13.59
C ASN A 114 -2.49 14.30 12.20
N GLN A 115 -1.83 14.80 11.14
CA GLN A 115 -2.20 14.54 9.75
C GLN A 115 -1.09 13.74 9.03
N ALA A 116 -1.47 12.98 8.03
CA ALA A 116 -0.53 12.24 7.17
C ALA A 116 0.17 13.18 6.17
N ILE A 117 0.93 14.14 6.70
CA ILE A 117 1.71 15.12 5.90
C ILE A 117 3.15 14.65 5.72
N ARG A 118 3.76 15.07 4.61
CA ARG A 118 5.18 14.80 4.34
C ARG A 118 6.05 15.76 5.15
N ILE A 119 6.73 15.25 6.17
CA ILE A 119 7.66 16.02 7.00
C ILE A 119 9.03 16.02 6.32
N THR A 120 9.58 17.19 6.10
CA THR A 120 10.91 17.40 5.48
C THR A 120 11.90 17.94 6.50
N PRO A 121 13.23 17.78 6.30
CA PRO A 121 14.24 18.37 7.17
C PRO A 121 14.10 19.90 7.33
N LYS A 122 13.63 20.58 6.28
CA LYS A 122 13.42 22.06 6.30
C LYS A 122 12.30 22.51 7.24
N MET A 123 11.42 21.61 7.65
CA MET A 123 10.32 21.94 8.59
C MET A 123 10.78 21.92 10.05
N GLU A 124 11.98 21.41 10.33
CA GLU A 124 12.59 21.31 11.67
C GLU A 124 11.69 20.66 12.73
N MET A 125 10.64 19.96 12.30
CA MET A 125 9.67 19.31 13.18
C MET A 125 10.24 18.06 13.89
N VAL A 126 11.28 17.44 13.31
CA VAL A 126 11.89 16.21 13.83
C VAL A 126 13.39 16.26 13.70
N GLU A 127 14.07 16.23 14.86
CA GLU A 127 15.53 16.18 14.93
C GLU A 127 16.07 14.87 14.35
N GLY A 128 17.18 14.94 13.64
CA GLY A 128 17.87 13.79 13.05
C GLY A 128 17.26 13.29 11.72
N LEU A 129 16.25 13.94 11.20
CA LEU A 129 15.70 13.64 9.88
C LEU A 129 16.65 14.11 8.77
N LYS A 130 17.34 13.15 8.14
CA LYS A 130 18.34 13.41 7.08
C LYS A 130 17.79 13.27 5.65
N LYS A 131 16.57 12.76 5.49
CA LYS A 131 15.96 12.49 4.18
C LYS A 131 15.21 13.71 3.63
N ARG A 132 14.94 13.66 2.31
CA ARG A 132 14.12 14.68 1.61
C ARG A 132 12.74 14.88 2.23
N GLY A 133 12.21 13.84 2.87
CA GLY A 133 10.96 13.88 3.59
C GLY A 133 10.39 12.48 3.80
N VAL A 134 9.65 12.33 4.89
CA VAL A 134 8.98 11.09 5.31
C VAL A 134 7.55 11.44 5.70
N THR A 135 6.61 10.57 5.38
CA THR A 135 5.21 10.76 5.75
C THR A 135 4.82 9.73 6.81
N PRO A 136 4.63 10.13 8.08
CA PRO A 136 4.00 9.27 9.07
C PRO A 136 2.52 9.10 8.71
N LEU A 137 2.09 7.88 8.46
CA LEU A 137 0.69 7.58 8.15
C LEU A 137 -0.19 7.78 9.38
N LYS A 138 -1.48 7.97 9.15
CA LYS A 138 -2.51 8.02 10.19
C LYS A 138 -3.61 7.01 9.88
N GLY A 139 -4.00 6.22 10.89
CA GLY A 139 -4.94 5.11 10.72
C GLY A 139 -6.30 5.52 10.14
N ASN A 140 -6.79 6.68 10.53
CA ASN A 140 -8.09 7.26 10.12
C ASN A 140 -8.03 8.10 8.83
N CYS A 141 -6.85 8.18 8.19
CA CYS A 141 -6.67 8.96 6.95
C CYS A 141 -6.58 8.05 5.73
N ILE A 142 -6.90 8.63 4.56
CA ILE A 142 -6.61 8.00 3.27
C ILE A 142 -5.09 8.01 3.06
N CYS A 143 -4.55 6.89 2.60
CA CYS A 143 -3.13 6.79 2.29
C CYS A 143 -2.73 7.75 1.16
N PRO A 144 -1.64 8.53 1.30
CA PRO A 144 -1.03 9.25 0.20
C PRO A 144 -0.56 8.29 -0.91
N THR A 145 -0.08 8.84 -2.01
CA THR A 145 0.46 8.05 -3.13
C THR A 145 1.58 7.13 -2.69
N VAL A 146 1.39 5.82 -2.81
CA VAL A 146 2.44 4.81 -2.54
C VAL A 146 3.60 5.00 -3.52
N THR A 147 4.80 5.13 -2.98
CA THR A 147 6.04 5.36 -3.72
C THR A 147 6.89 4.10 -3.78
N SER A 148 7.86 4.06 -4.69
CA SER A 148 8.82 2.96 -4.82
C SER A 148 9.94 2.99 -3.77
N ILE A 149 9.97 4.01 -2.91
CA ILE A 149 10.97 4.19 -1.87
C ILE A 149 10.39 3.69 -0.55
N PRO A 150 10.90 2.58 0.02
CA PRO A 150 10.30 1.95 1.21
C PRO A 150 10.15 2.87 2.41
N ASP A 151 11.12 3.73 2.62
CA ASP A 151 11.20 4.61 3.79
C ASP A 151 10.62 6.02 3.55
N ASP A 152 9.77 6.19 2.53
CA ASP A 152 8.94 7.39 2.39
C ASP A 152 7.75 7.42 3.36
N PHE A 153 7.41 6.27 3.96
CA PHE A 153 6.33 6.14 4.93
C PHE A 153 6.78 5.54 6.25
N VAL A 154 6.26 6.07 7.35
CA VAL A 154 6.25 5.40 8.66
C VAL A 154 4.85 4.85 8.89
N HIS A 155 4.77 3.63 9.43
CA HIS A 155 3.52 2.97 9.76
C HIS A 155 2.70 3.79 10.77
N TYR A 156 1.37 3.72 10.67
CA TYR A 156 0.48 4.59 11.45
C TYR A 156 0.46 4.31 12.96
N SER A 157 0.88 3.12 13.40
CA SER A 157 0.85 2.71 14.82
C SER A 157 2.13 2.02 15.31
N GLU A 158 3.13 1.84 14.45
CA GLU A 158 4.38 1.16 14.77
C GLU A 158 5.58 1.94 14.21
N PRO A 159 6.69 2.12 14.96
CA PRO A 159 7.83 2.94 14.55
C PRO A 159 8.71 2.18 13.52
N ARG A 160 8.15 1.88 12.37
CA ARG A 160 8.77 1.18 11.25
C ARG A 160 8.26 1.66 9.90
N ILE A 161 8.96 1.31 8.84
CA ILE A 161 8.45 1.48 7.47
C ILE A 161 7.36 0.44 7.19
N LEU A 162 6.58 0.70 6.14
CA LEU A 162 5.61 -0.27 5.64
C LEU A 162 6.31 -1.48 5.01
N THR A 163 5.68 -2.64 5.10
CA THR A 163 6.07 -3.82 4.32
C THR A 163 5.55 -3.73 2.88
N VAL A 164 6.06 -4.60 2.00
CA VAL A 164 5.55 -4.68 0.62
C VAL A 164 4.07 -5.07 0.61
N ARG A 165 3.64 -6.01 1.48
CA ARG A 165 2.23 -6.43 1.57
C ARG A 165 1.32 -5.29 2.03
N GLU A 166 1.74 -4.49 2.98
CA GLU A 166 1.00 -3.30 3.40
C GLU A 166 0.86 -2.29 2.26
N CYS A 167 1.94 -2.01 1.54
CA CYS A 167 1.89 -1.17 0.35
C CYS A 167 0.96 -1.75 -0.74
N ALA A 168 0.99 -3.06 -0.94
CA ALA A 168 0.12 -3.76 -1.89
C ALA A 168 -1.37 -3.65 -1.53
N ARG A 169 -1.71 -3.83 -0.23
CA ARG A 169 -3.06 -3.61 0.29
C ARG A 169 -3.55 -2.18 0.04
N LEU A 170 -2.70 -1.18 0.27
CA LEU A 170 -3.00 0.22 -0.01
C LEU A 170 -3.19 0.50 -1.52
N GLN A 171 -2.68 -0.36 -2.38
CA GLN A 171 -2.87 -0.34 -3.85
C GLN A 171 -3.96 -1.30 -4.33
N SER A 172 -4.74 -1.90 -3.43
CA SER A 172 -5.81 -2.87 -3.72
C SER A 172 -5.37 -4.20 -4.35
N PHE A 173 -4.14 -4.63 -4.16
CA PHE A 173 -3.77 -6.02 -4.44
C PHE A 173 -4.36 -6.96 -3.40
N SER A 174 -5.03 -8.01 -3.84
CA SER A 174 -5.47 -9.10 -2.97
C SER A 174 -4.26 -9.88 -2.42
N ASP A 175 -4.46 -10.59 -1.31
CA ASP A 175 -3.34 -11.22 -0.61
C ASP A 175 -2.82 -12.50 -1.25
N ASP A 176 -3.60 -13.12 -2.11
CA ASP A 176 -3.19 -14.23 -2.98
C ASP A 176 -2.22 -13.80 -4.09
N TYR A 177 -2.11 -12.49 -4.37
CA TYR A 177 -1.12 -12.01 -5.33
C TYR A 177 0.30 -12.10 -4.76
N VAL A 178 1.17 -12.87 -5.43
CA VAL A 178 2.55 -13.14 -5.01
C VAL A 178 3.53 -12.23 -5.74
N PHE A 179 4.24 -11.40 -4.99
CA PHE A 179 5.34 -10.59 -5.54
C PHE A 179 6.64 -11.39 -5.55
N GLN A 180 7.38 -11.35 -6.66
CA GLN A 180 8.63 -12.08 -6.86
C GLN A 180 9.85 -11.14 -6.87
N GLY A 181 11.04 -11.70 -6.66
CA GLY A 181 12.30 -10.98 -6.71
C GLY A 181 12.69 -10.33 -5.39
N LYS A 182 13.63 -9.39 -5.46
CA LYS A 182 14.19 -8.71 -4.28
C LYS A 182 13.19 -7.71 -3.68
N TYR A 183 13.25 -7.53 -2.37
CA TYR A 183 12.45 -6.49 -1.70
C TYR A 183 12.90 -5.09 -2.09
N THR A 184 14.21 -4.86 -2.06
CA THR A 184 14.85 -3.58 -2.40
C THR A 184 16.09 -3.79 -3.24
N THR A 185 16.44 -2.80 -4.06
CA THR A 185 17.72 -2.75 -4.77
C THR A 185 18.35 -1.38 -4.57
N GLY A 186 19.68 -1.32 -4.64
CA GLY A 186 20.46 -0.08 -4.51
C GLY A 186 21.43 0.14 -5.67
N GLY A 187 21.93 1.38 -5.81
CA GLY A 187 22.97 1.72 -6.78
C GLY A 187 22.60 1.41 -8.24
N ALA A 188 23.57 0.95 -9.03
CA ALA A 188 23.40 0.64 -10.45
C ALA A 188 22.33 -0.43 -10.75
N ARG A 189 22.10 -1.36 -9.82
CA ARG A 189 21.11 -2.44 -9.98
C ARG A 189 19.67 -1.93 -10.11
N ARG A 190 19.35 -0.73 -9.64
CA ARG A 190 18.00 -0.11 -9.81
C ARG A 190 17.60 0.08 -11.27
N LYS A 191 18.56 0.10 -12.19
CA LYS A 191 18.30 0.22 -13.63
C LYS A 191 17.92 -1.11 -14.29
N ILE A 192 18.24 -2.23 -13.63
CA ILE A 192 18.12 -3.58 -14.20
C ILE A 192 17.06 -4.39 -13.46
N GLU A 193 16.95 -4.22 -12.15
CA GLU A 193 16.05 -4.99 -11.28
C GLU A 193 14.85 -4.14 -10.87
N VAL A 194 13.66 -4.74 -10.91
CA VAL A 194 12.42 -4.12 -10.41
C VAL A 194 12.06 -4.75 -9.06
N PRO A 195 12.49 -4.16 -7.94
CA PRO A 195 12.19 -4.70 -6.61
C PRO A 195 10.70 -4.64 -6.28
N ARG A 196 10.24 -5.48 -5.34
CA ARG A 196 8.82 -5.62 -4.97
C ARG A 196 8.15 -4.28 -4.62
N TYR A 197 8.81 -3.40 -3.88
CA TYR A 197 8.27 -2.05 -3.61
C TYR A 197 8.03 -1.24 -4.90
N THR A 198 8.89 -1.37 -5.88
CA THR A 198 8.75 -0.69 -7.18
C THR A 198 7.62 -1.32 -8.00
N GLN A 199 7.48 -2.65 -7.97
CA GLN A 199 6.36 -3.35 -8.63
C GLN A 199 5.02 -2.82 -8.10
N VAL A 200 4.86 -2.79 -6.78
CA VAL A 200 3.64 -2.26 -6.15
C VAL A 200 3.40 -0.79 -6.52
N ALA A 201 4.42 0.06 -6.38
CA ALA A 201 4.25 1.49 -6.58
C ALA A 201 3.92 1.88 -8.03
N ASN A 202 4.44 1.14 -9.01
CA ASN A 202 4.24 1.42 -10.43
C ASN A 202 2.95 0.80 -10.99
N ALA A 203 2.33 -0.11 -10.25
CA ALA A 203 1.12 -0.78 -10.70
C ALA A 203 -0.08 0.18 -10.85
N VAL A 204 -0.98 -0.20 -11.74
CA VAL A 204 -2.36 0.28 -11.73
C VAL A 204 -3.08 -0.48 -10.61
N PRO A 205 -3.81 0.19 -9.71
CA PRO A 205 -4.54 -0.51 -8.65
C PRO A 205 -5.52 -1.55 -9.23
N PRO A 206 -5.46 -2.83 -8.81
CA PRO A 206 -6.27 -3.90 -9.38
C PRO A 206 -7.78 -3.62 -9.37
N LEU A 207 -8.34 -3.09 -8.28
CA LEU A 207 -9.76 -2.73 -8.24
C LEU A 207 -10.14 -1.67 -9.27
N PHE A 208 -9.26 -0.71 -9.52
CA PHE A 208 -9.50 0.28 -10.56
C PHE A 208 -9.41 -0.35 -11.97
N ALA A 209 -8.40 -1.19 -12.22
CA ALA A 209 -8.24 -1.89 -13.49
C ALA A 209 -9.44 -2.81 -13.78
N GLU A 210 -9.94 -3.50 -12.76
CA GLU A 210 -11.14 -4.35 -12.86
C GLU A 210 -12.40 -3.52 -13.22
N GLN A 211 -12.60 -2.38 -12.55
CA GLN A 211 -13.70 -1.47 -12.86
C GLN A 211 -13.63 -0.99 -14.32
N VAL A 212 -12.45 -0.61 -14.79
CA VAL A 212 -12.18 -0.23 -16.18
C VAL A 212 -12.56 -1.38 -17.13
N GLY A 213 -12.11 -2.61 -16.85
CA GLY A 213 -12.41 -3.78 -17.65
C GLY A 213 -13.91 -4.10 -17.75
N ILE A 214 -14.65 -3.94 -16.64
CA ILE A 214 -16.11 -4.13 -16.60
C ILE A 214 -16.82 -3.11 -17.51
N VAL A 215 -16.44 -1.83 -17.41
CA VAL A 215 -17.00 -0.78 -18.23
C VAL A 215 -16.73 -0.99 -19.72
N LEU A 216 -15.48 -1.35 -20.06
CA LEU A 216 -15.10 -1.65 -21.45
C LEU A 216 -15.89 -2.81 -22.03
N ARG A 217 -16.11 -3.88 -21.26
CA ARG A 217 -16.89 -5.04 -21.73
C ARG A 217 -18.37 -4.70 -21.95
N GLY A 218 -18.89 -3.63 -21.31
CA GLY A 218 -20.26 -3.16 -21.46
C GLY A 218 -20.44 -2.03 -22.48
N MET A 219 -19.40 -1.72 -23.25
CA MET A 219 -19.43 -0.74 -24.35
C MET A 219 -19.56 -1.42 -25.71
#